data_9276d5b74ad7575e4a37f9ffae11d249
#
_entry.id   9276d5b74ad7575e4a37f9ffae11d249
#
_cell.length_a   1.000
_cell.length_b   1.000
_cell.length_c   1.000
_cell.angle_alpha   90.00
_cell.angle_beta   90.00
_cell.angle_gamma   90.00
#
_symmetry.space_group_name_H-M   'P 1'
#
loop_
_entity.id
_entity.type
_entity.pdbx_description
1 polymer ?
#
loop_
_entity_poly.entity_id
_entity_poly.type
_entity_poly.pdbx_seq_one_letter_code
_entity_poly.pdbx_strand_id
1 'polypeptide(L)'
;MLYNMNLTDISPAIALTSLAGRYHQQTAPLVEYLSEPALNRERMRVEVEWMILLANGFEGNGFKTIVPGIKPLTDEEQAFLRAIPEDFGDEGIAKHAAHEAVTHHDVKAAEYYLDDQLDTEEEALGHET
;
A
#
# COMPACT_ATOMS: atom_id res chain seq x y z
N MET A 1 4.44 -37.99 13.73
CA MET A 1 3.76 -37.76 12.44
C MET A 1 3.08 -36.40 12.43
N LEU A 2 3.11 -35.70 11.34
CA LEU A 2 2.63 -34.32 11.19
C LEU A 2 1.11 -34.15 11.20
N TYR A 3 0.33 -35.20 11.43
CA TYR A 3 -1.12 -35.20 11.24
C TYR A 3 -1.92 -34.38 12.23
N ASN A 4 -1.32 -33.98 13.36
CA ASN A 4 -1.97 -33.15 14.35
C ASN A 4 -1.51 -31.68 14.32
N MET A 5 -0.72 -31.30 13.31
CA MET A 5 -0.30 -29.91 13.17
C MET A 5 -1.40 -29.11 12.52
N ASN A 6 -1.73 -27.97 13.14
CA ASN A 6 -2.60 -26.99 12.49
C ASN A 6 -1.79 -26.29 11.37
N LEU A 7 -2.05 -26.67 10.13
CA LEU A 7 -1.34 -26.15 8.96
C LEU A 7 -1.71 -24.70 8.62
N THR A 8 -2.62 -24.08 9.37
CA THR A 8 -2.89 -22.65 9.27
C THR A 8 -1.95 -21.83 10.15
N ASP A 9 -1.33 -22.44 11.17
CA ASP A 9 -0.35 -21.80 12.05
C ASP A 9 1.06 -22.12 11.58
N ILE A 10 1.47 -21.49 10.48
CA ILE A 10 2.78 -21.74 9.87
C ILE A 10 3.88 -21.09 10.72
N SER A 11 4.77 -21.92 11.23
CA SER A 11 6.00 -21.51 11.90
C SER A 11 7.23 -21.87 11.04
N PRO A 12 8.44 -21.37 11.38
CA PRO A 12 9.66 -21.80 10.69
C PRO A 12 9.86 -23.31 10.64
N ALA A 13 9.34 -24.06 11.62
CA ALA A 13 9.44 -25.52 11.66
C ALA A 13 8.60 -26.23 10.60
N ILE A 14 7.48 -25.64 10.19
CA ILE A 14 6.53 -26.21 9.22
C ILE A 14 6.32 -25.33 8.00
N ALA A 15 7.20 -24.37 7.77
CA ALA A 15 7.12 -23.50 6.61
C ALA A 15 7.25 -24.29 5.30
N LEU A 16 6.59 -23.81 4.25
CA LEU A 16 6.54 -24.44 2.94
C LEU A 16 7.93 -24.66 2.33
N THR A 17 8.88 -23.77 2.62
CA THR A 17 10.25 -23.82 2.13
C THR A 17 11.26 -23.62 3.24
N SER A 18 12.48 -24.09 3.06
CA SER A 18 13.59 -23.82 3.98
C SER A 18 13.95 -22.33 4.06
N LEU A 19 13.67 -21.54 3.04
CA LEU A 19 13.89 -20.09 3.02
C LEU A 19 13.00 -19.36 4.05
N ALA A 20 11.76 -19.79 4.21
CA ALA A 20 10.83 -19.27 5.21
C ALA A 20 10.91 -20.05 6.55
N GLY A 21 11.56 -21.20 6.57
CA GLY A 21 11.73 -22.05 7.73
C GLY A 21 13.12 -21.89 8.36
N ARG A 22 14.00 -22.89 8.14
CA ARG A 22 15.34 -22.98 8.73
C ARG A 22 16.20 -21.73 8.53
N TYR A 23 16.09 -21.09 7.36
CA TYR A 23 16.90 -19.93 6.96
C TYR A 23 16.13 -18.60 7.07
N HIS A 24 15.02 -18.58 7.80
CA HIS A 24 14.16 -17.42 7.84
C HIS A 24 14.87 -16.17 8.38
N GLN A 25 15.81 -16.31 9.31
CA GLN A 25 16.58 -15.17 9.83
C GLN A 25 17.49 -14.54 8.76
N GLN A 26 18.03 -15.35 7.86
CA GLN A 26 18.84 -14.88 6.74
C GLN A 26 18.00 -14.20 5.66
N THR A 27 16.76 -14.65 5.46
CA THR A 27 15.85 -14.13 4.44
C THR A 27 14.94 -13.02 4.96
N ALA A 28 14.78 -12.87 6.28
CA ALA A 28 13.89 -11.88 6.89
C ALA A 28 14.07 -10.45 6.36
N PRO A 29 15.28 -9.94 6.09
CA PRO A 29 15.45 -8.62 5.48
C PRO A 29 14.78 -8.46 4.11
N LEU A 30 14.54 -9.54 3.38
CA LEU A 30 13.86 -9.53 2.08
C LEU A 30 12.34 -9.34 2.20
N VAL A 31 11.76 -9.54 3.38
CA VAL A 31 10.32 -9.32 3.63
C VAL A 31 9.90 -7.91 3.25
N GLU A 32 10.76 -6.93 3.50
CA GLU A 32 10.51 -5.54 3.17
C GLU A 32 10.39 -5.27 1.65
N TYR A 33 10.89 -6.18 0.83
CA TYR A 33 10.93 -6.03 -0.64
C TYR A 33 10.07 -7.06 -1.38
N LEU A 34 9.90 -8.26 -0.85
CA LEU A 34 9.33 -9.40 -1.57
C LEU A 34 8.05 -9.98 -0.97
N SER A 35 7.59 -9.44 0.16
CA SER A 35 6.35 -9.89 0.81
C SER A 35 5.09 -9.31 0.15
N GLU A 36 3.94 -9.87 0.47
CA GLU A 36 2.63 -9.29 0.08
C GLU A 36 2.47 -7.83 0.55
N PRO A 37 2.79 -7.45 1.80
CA PRO A 37 2.78 -6.05 2.20
C PRO A 37 3.71 -5.16 1.38
N ALA A 38 4.89 -5.65 1.00
CA ALA A 38 5.80 -4.91 0.13
C ALA A 38 5.20 -4.69 -1.26
N LEU A 39 4.59 -5.71 -1.85
CA LEU A 39 3.88 -5.61 -3.13
C LEU A 39 2.74 -4.59 -3.06
N ASN A 40 1.93 -4.63 -2.00
CA ASN A 40 0.84 -3.70 -1.81
C ASN A 40 1.32 -2.25 -1.61
N ARG A 41 2.43 -2.06 -0.91
CA ARG A 41 3.10 -0.75 -0.81
C ARG A 41 3.48 -0.19 -2.17
N GLU A 42 4.07 -1.01 -3.03
CA GLU A 42 4.45 -0.59 -4.38
C GLU A 42 3.23 -0.30 -5.26
N ARG A 43 2.14 -1.05 -5.13
CA ARG A 43 0.87 -0.74 -5.79
C ARG A 43 0.35 0.64 -5.38
N MET A 44 0.33 0.96 -4.08
CA MET A 44 -0.06 2.27 -3.59
C MET A 44 0.87 3.38 -4.12
N ARG A 45 2.17 3.12 -4.19
CA ARG A 45 3.13 4.08 -4.73
C ARG A 45 2.84 4.39 -6.20
N VAL A 46 2.52 3.38 -7.00
CA VAL A 46 2.11 3.57 -8.40
C VAL A 46 0.86 4.43 -8.52
N GLU A 47 -0.17 4.16 -7.71
CA GLU A 47 -1.41 4.94 -7.71
C GLU A 47 -1.17 6.40 -7.30
N VAL A 48 -0.37 6.63 -6.26
CA VAL A 48 -0.01 7.97 -5.80
C VAL A 48 0.74 8.75 -6.89
N GLU A 49 1.77 8.16 -7.48
CA GLU A 49 2.56 8.83 -8.54
C GLU A 49 1.72 9.06 -9.80
N TRP A 50 0.81 8.15 -10.12
CA TRP A 50 -0.15 8.33 -11.21
C TRP A 50 -1.10 9.49 -10.96
N MET A 51 -1.66 9.61 -9.76
CA MET A 51 -2.51 10.73 -9.37
C MET A 51 -1.76 12.07 -9.47
N ILE A 52 -0.53 12.13 -8.96
CA ILE A 52 0.32 13.33 -9.05
C ILE A 52 0.60 13.69 -10.51
N LEU A 53 0.92 12.70 -11.34
CA LEU A 53 1.13 12.91 -12.78
C LEU A 53 -0.11 13.49 -13.47
N LEU A 54 -1.28 12.96 -13.18
CA LEU A 54 -2.54 13.43 -13.75
C LEU A 54 -2.86 14.87 -13.33
N ALA A 55 -2.59 15.21 -12.08
CA ALA A 55 -2.86 16.54 -11.53
C ALA A 55 -1.84 17.59 -11.97
N ASN A 56 -0.57 17.25 -11.96
CA ASN A 56 0.53 18.21 -12.15
C ASN A 56 1.19 18.16 -13.53
N GLY A 57 0.90 17.11 -14.33
CA GLY A 57 1.54 16.91 -15.61
C GLY A 57 3.01 16.50 -15.50
N PHE A 58 3.73 16.66 -16.59
CA PHE A 58 5.14 16.29 -16.72
C PHE A 58 5.85 17.28 -17.66
N GLU A 59 7.17 17.22 -17.73
CA GLU A 59 7.97 18.16 -18.51
C GLU A 59 7.52 18.21 -19.97
N GLY A 60 7.21 17.08 -20.60
CA GLY A 60 6.82 17.01 -22.01
C GLY A 60 5.48 17.70 -22.33
N ASN A 61 4.63 17.96 -21.34
CA ASN A 61 3.40 18.74 -21.50
C ASN A 61 3.44 20.12 -20.82
N GLY A 62 4.63 20.56 -20.40
CA GLY A 62 4.83 21.84 -19.74
C GLY A 62 4.24 21.91 -18.33
N PHE A 63 4.20 20.78 -17.60
CA PHE A 63 3.63 20.66 -16.25
C PHE A 63 2.18 21.13 -16.16
N LYS A 64 1.37 20.78 -17.16
CA LYS A 64 -0.05 21.09 -17.18
C LYS A 64 -0.86 19.89 -16.69
N THR A 65 -1.92 20.17 -15.94
CA THR A 65 -2.91 19.16 -15.57
C THR A 65 -3.37 18.36 -16.79
N ILE A 66 -3.35 17.05 -16.69
CA ILE A 66 -3.79 16.14 -17.77
C ILE A 66 -5.30 15.95 -17.74
N VAL A 67 -5.90 15.91 -16.53
CA VAL A 67 -7.33 15.72 -16.35
C VAL A 67 -8.02 17.07 -16.16
N PRO A 68 -8.95 17.47 -17.03
CA PRO A 68 -9.66 18.73 -16.90
C PRO A 68 -10.42 18.83 -15.58
N GLY A 69 -10.33 19.98 -14.90
CA GLY A 69 -11.05 20.26 -13.66
C GLY A 69 -10.31 19.82 -12.37
N ILE A 70 -9.19 19.12 -12.47
CA ILE A 70 -8.34 18.81 -11.33
C ILE A 70 -7.36 19.96 -11.12
N LYS A 71 -7.25 20.44 -9.88
CA LYS A 71 -6.20 21.43 -9.52
C LYS A 71 -4.86 20.74 -9.39
N PRO A 72 -3.76 21.38 -9.81
CA PRO A 72 -2.43 20.90 -9.49
C PRO A 72 -2.24 20.76 -7.97
N LEU A 73 -1.61 19.67 -7.56
CA LEU A 73 -1.27 19.41 -6.16
C LEU A 73 -0.08 20.27 -5.73
N THR A 74 -0.15 20.85 -4.54
CA THR A 74 0.96 21.55 -3.91
C THR A 74 2.09 20.59 -3.52
N ASP A 75 3.26 21.12 -3.19
CA ASP A 75 4.38 20.29 -2.72
C ASP A 75 4.05 19.58 -1.40
N GLU A 76 3.29 20.23 -0.51
CA GLU A 76 2.81 19.64 0.74
C GLU A 76 1.83 18.50 0.49
N GLU A 77 0.87 18.69 -0.41
CA GLU A 77 -0.10 17.66 -0.79
C GLU A 77 0.59 16.45 -1.45
N GLN A 78 1.56 16.69 -2.32
CA GLN A 78 2.37 15.61 -2.92
C GLN A 78 3.18 14.85 -1.86
N ALA A 79 3.79 15.56 -0.91
CA ALA A 79 4.55 14.96 0.18
C ALA A 79 3.66 14.09 1.08
N PHE A 80 2.45 14.57 1.39
CA PHE A 80 1.46 13.80 2.14
C PHE A 80 1.10 12.50 1.41
N LEU A 81 0.75 12.57 0.14
CA LEU A 81 0.40 11.41 -0.67
C LEU A 81 1.54 10.39 -0.74
N ARG A 82 2.77 10.85 -0.94
CA ARG A 82 3.96 9.98 -0.99
C ARG A 82 4.31 9.34 0.34
N ALA A 83 3.91 9.95 1.46
CA ALA A 83 4.09 9.37 2.78
C ALA A 83 3.16 8.17 3.04
N ILE A 84 1.99 8.08 2.39
CA ILE A 84 1.03 7.00 2.61
C ILE A 84 1.65 5.61 2.39
N PRO A 85 2.27 5.29 1.24
CA PRO A 85 2.93 3.99 1.08
C PRO A 85 4.15 3.82 1.98
N GLU A 86 4.88 4.86 2.32
CA GLU A 86 6.02 4.77 3.24
C GLU A 86 5.60 4.42 4.67
N ASP A 87 4.45 4.92 5.12
CA ASP A 87 3.90 4.69 6.46
C ASP A 87 3.02 3.42 6.55
N PHE A 88 3.00 2.60 5.49
CA PHE A 88 2.24 1.35 5.43
C PHE A 88 2.88 0.28 6.32
N GLY A 89 2.51 0.31 7.60
CA GLY A 89 2.95 -0.63 8.64
C GLY A 89 1.83 -1.59 9.06
N ASP A 90 1.95 -2.17 10.24
CA ASP A 90 1.04 -3.22 10.74
C ASP A 90 -0.44 -2.80 10.73
N GLU A 91 -0.74 -1.57 11.13
CA GLU A 91 -2.11 -1.03 11.10
C GLU A 91 -2.63 -0.90 9.67
N GLY A 92 -1.82 -0.38 8.76
CA GLY A 92 -2.17 -0.25 7.34
C GLY A 92 -2.37 -1.62 6.68
N ILE A 93 -1.51 -2.57 6.98
CA ILE A 93 -1.62 -3.95 6.50
C ILE A 93 -2.95 -4.57 6.95
N ALA A 94 -3.34 -4.38 8.22
CA ALA A 94 -4.60 -4.89 8.75
C ALA A 94 -5.82 -4.23 8.08
N LYS A 95 -5.79 -2.92 7.86
CA LYS A 95 -6.86 -2.18 7.15
C LYS A 95 -6.98 -2.61 5.70
N HIS A 96 -5.86 -2.76 4.99
CA HIS A 96 -5.84 -3.27 3.63
C HIS A 96 -6.42 -4.70 3.54
N ALA A 97 -6.02 -5.58 4.45
CA ALA A 97 -6.55 -6.95 4.51
C ALA A 97 -8.07 -6.98 4.77
N ALA A 98 -8.60 -6.05 5.57
CA ALA A 98 -10.04 -5.92 5.80
C ALA A 98 -10.79 -5.52 4.51
N HIS A 99 -10.26 -4.63 3.70
CA HIS A 99 -10.81 -4.30 2.40
C HIS A 99 -10.75 -5.48 1.43
N GLU A 100 -9.62 -6.19 1.39
CA GLU A 100 -9.45 -7.37 0.53
C GLU A 100 -10.42 -8.49 0.88
N ALA A 101 -10.70 -8.71 2.18
CA ALA A 101 -11.67 -9.69 2.64
C ALA A 101 -13.08 -9.44 2.11
N VAL A 102 -13.44 -8.19 1.82
CA VAL A 102 -14.74 -7.80 1.26
C VAL A 102 -14.71 -7.81 -0.27
N THR A 103 -13.67 -7.23 -0.86
CA THR A 103 -13.58 -7.04 -2.32
C THR A 103 -13.12 -8.29 -3.07
N HIS A 104 -12.38 -9.18 -2.40
CA HIS A 104 -11.66 -10.31 -3.00
C HIS A 104 -10.77 -9.88 -4.17
N HIS A 105 -10.25 -8.66 -4.11
CA HIS A 105 -9.43 -8.05 -5.15
C HIS A 105 -8.37 -7.13 -4.50
N ASP A 106 -7.11 -7.51 -4.59
CA ASP A 106 -5.99 -6.87 -3.92
C ASP A 106 -5.73 -5.42 -4.38
N VAL A 107 -5.81 -5.15 -5.69
CA VAL A 107 -5.65 -3.79 -6.23
C VAL A 107 -6.80 -2.90 -5.79
N LYS A 108 -8.04 -3.41 -5.81
CA LYS A 108 -9.20 -2.65 -5.34
C LYS A 108 -9.12 -2.34 -3.84
N ALA A 109 -8.59 -3.26 -3.05
CA ALA A 109 -8.34 -3.03 -1.64
C ALA A 109 -7.31 -1.91 -1.41
N ALA A 110 -6.27 -1.82 -2.25
CA ALA A 110 -5.31 -0.72 -2.21
C ALA A 110 -5.96 0.64 -2.54
N GLU A 111 -6.84 0.70 -3.53
CA GLU A 111 -7.62 1.91 -3.86
C GLU A 111 -8.47 2.37 -2.66
N TYR A 112 -9.22 1.48 -2.03
CA TYR A 112 -10.02 1.81 -0.85
C TYR A 112 -9.18 2.23 0.35
N TYR A 113 -8.02 1.61 0.54
CA TYR A 113 -7.09 2.03 1.59
C TYR A 113 -6.59 3.46 1.37
N LEU A 114 -6.25 3.84 0.15
CA LEU A 114 -5.84 5.20 -0.20
C LEU A 114 -6.98 6.19 0.02
N ASP A 115 -8.19 5.84 -0.35
CA ASP A 115 -9.41 6.63 -0.15
C ASP A 115 -9.63 6.93 1.34
N ASP A 116 -9.56 5.92 2.20
CA ASP A 116 -9.65 6.07 3.66
C ASP A 116 -8.60 7.04 4.23
N GLN A 117 -7.36 7.02 3.69
CA GLN A 117 -6.31 7.92 4.15
C GLN A 117 -6.60 9.38 3.75
N LEU A 118 -7.15 9.60 2.57
CA LEU A 118 -7.55 10.93 2.09
C LEU A 118 -8.72 11.50 2.91
N ASP A 119 -9.74 10.69 3.17
CA ASP A 119 -10.89 11.09 3.99
C ASP A 119 -10.47 11.50 5.40
N THR A 120 -9.55 10.76 6.00
CA THR A 120 -9.03 11.06 7.34
C THR A 120 -8.30 12.39 7.37
N GLU A 121 -7.58 12.76 6.32
CA GLU A 121 -6.93 14.07 6.25
C GLU A 121 -7.92 15.20 6.04
N GLU A 122 -8.91 15.04 5.18
CA GLU A 122 -9.97 16.04 4.99
C GLU A 122 -10.68 16.36 6.30
N GLU A 123 -11.02 15.35 7.10
CA GLU A 123 -11.59 15.51 8.44
C GLU A 123 -10.63 16.25 9.37
N ALA A 124 -9.33 15.93 9.36
CA ALA A 124 -8.33 16.56 10.22
C ALA A 124 -8.07 18.02 9.87
N LEU A 125 -8.19 18.39 8.60
CA LEU A 125 -8.03 19.78 8.12
C LEU A 125 -9.30 20.63 8.27
N GLY A 126 -10.42 20.02 8.71
CA GLY A 126 -11.67 20.72 8.96
C GLY A 126 -12.32 21.27 7.69
N HIS A 127 -12.04 20.68 6.55
CA HIS A 127 -12.74 20.94 5.31
C HIS A 127 -14.12 20.29 5.37
N GLU A 128 -15.05 20.93 6.06
CA GLU A 128 -16.46 20.70 5.82
C GLU A 128 -16.75 21.17 4.38
N THR A 129 -17.08 20.23 3.56
CA THR A 129 -17.62 20.50 2.22
C THR A 129 -18.95 21.23 2.27
#